data_a861f8b01213f0ac19ba15c0962f1f7b
#
_entry.id   a861f8b01213f0ac19ba15c0962f1f7b
#
_cell.length_a   1.000
_cell.length_b   1.000
_cell.length_c   1.000
_cell.angle_alpha   90.00
_cell.angle_beta   90.00
_cell.angle_gamma   90.00
#
_symmetry.space_group_name_H-M   'P 1'
#
loop_
_entity.id
_entity.type
_entity.pdbx_description
1 polymer ?
#
loop_
_entity_poly.entity_id
_entity_poly.type
_entity_poly.pdbx_seq_one_letter_code
_entity_poly.pdbx_strand_id
1 'polypeptide(L)' 'MKTASRLSDLRVMTEDQLSDEALKLKKEQFNLRFQKASGQLQDTARVRVVRRDIARVMTIAAEKRAAAKGKD' A
#
# COMPACT_ATOMS: atom_id res chain seq x y z
N MET A 1 11.56 -1.69 8.62
CA MET A 1 11.32 -0.82 7.45
C MET A 1 11.23 0.63 7.90
N LYS A 2 11.99 1.49 7.26
CA LYS A 2 11.96 2.91 7.59
C LYS A 2 10.87 3.59 6.75
N THR A 3 9.97 4.28 7.42
CA THR A 3 8.84 4.95 6.77
C THR A 3 9.31 5.98 5.73
N ALA A 4 10.34 6.73 6.05
CA ALA A 4 10.86 7.76 5.15
C ALA A 4 11.38 7.15 3.85
N SER A 5 12.10 6.03 3.92
CA SER A 5 12.61 5.34 2.74
C SER A 5 11.48 4.83 1.87
N ARG A 6 10.44 4.26 2.49
CA ARG A 6 9.29 3.74 1.76
C ARG A 6 8.55 4.86 1.03
N LEU A 7 8.35 5.98 1.70
CA LEU A 7 7.69 7.13 1.07
C LEU A 7 8.50 7.69 -0.10
N SER A 8 9.81 7.76 0.05
CA SER A 8 10.68 8.22 -1.04
C SER A 8 10.56 7.30 -2.25
N ASP A 9 10.60 5.99 -2.02
CA ASP A 9 10.46 5.01 -3.08
C ASP A 9 9.13 5.14 -3.81
N LEU A 10 8.05 5.32 -3.04
CA LEU A 10 6.73 5.47 -3.62
C LEU A 10 6.59 6.75 -4.45
N ARG A 11 7.23 7.82 -4.02
CA ARG A 11 7.14 9.09 -4.72
C ARG A 11 7.81 9.10 -6.08
N VAL A 12 8.80 8.22 -6.31
CA VAL A 12 9.44 8.12 -7.61
C VAL A 12 8.73 7.14 -8.54
N MET A 13 7.73 6.43 -8.07
CA MET A 13 6.96 5.51 -8.89
C MET A 13 5.96 6.26 -9.76
N THR A 14 5.68 5.71 -10.95
CA THR A 14 4.60 6.22 -11.80
C THR A 14 3.24 5.83 -11.22
N GLU A 15 2.17 6.45 -11.73
CA GLU A 15 0.82 6.09 -11.30
C GLU A 15 0.51 4.62 -11.56
N ASP A 16 0.95 4.09 -12.71
CA ASP A 16 0.76 2.70 -13.04
C ASP A 16 1.47 1.78 -12.05
N GLN A 17 2.71 2.11 -11.70
CA GLN A 17 3.47 1.35 -10.72
C GLN A 17 2.81 1.38 -9.35
N LEU A 18 2.27 2.53 -8.97
CA LEU A 18 1.56 2.66 -7.70
C LEU A 18 0.28 1.83 -7.69
N SER A 19 -0.45 1.82 -8.81
CA SER A 19 -1.65 0.98 -8.93
C SER A 19 -1.31 -0.50 -8.79
N ASP A 20 -0.25 -0.95 -9.44
CA ASP A 20 0.20 -2.33 -9.34
C ASP A 20 0.60 -2.68 -7.91
N GLU A 21 1.33 -1.79 -7.26
CA GLU A 21 1.74 -1.99 -5.87
C GLU A 21 0.53 -2.10 -4.95
N ALA A 22 -0.46 -1.22 -5.15
CA ALA A 22 -1.70 -1.24 -4.38
C ALA A 22 -2.43 -2.56 -4.56
N LEU A 23 -2.49 -3.07 -5.80
CA LEU A 23 -3.14 -4.35 -6.07
C LEU A 23 -2.44 -5.50 -5.37
N LYS A 24 -1.11 -5.54 -5.42
CA LYS A 24 -0.34 -6.56 -4.73
C LYS A 24 -0.62 -6.55 -3.23
N LEU A 25 -0.61 -5.36 -2.65
CA LEU A 25 -0.82 -5.22 -1.21
C LEU A 25 -2.25 -5.59 -0.82
N LYS A 26 -3.24 -5.24 -1.65
CA LYS A 26 -4.62 -5.61 -1.40
C LYS A 26 -4.82 -7.11 -1.46
N LYS A 27 -4.18 -7.78 -2.40
CA LYS A 27 -4.23 -9.24 -2.48
C LYS A 27 -3.62 -9.87 -1.25
N GLU A 28 -2.48 -9.37 -0.81
CA GLU A 28 -1.84 -9.85 0.40
C GLU A 28 -2.73 -9.63 1.62
N GLN A 29 -3.35 -8.46 1.72
CA GLN A 29 -4.28 -8.17 2.81
C GLN A 29 -5.47 -9.13 2.81
N PHE A 30 -6.01 -9.41 1.64
CA PHE A 30 -7.12 -10.35 1.51
C PHE A 30 -6.70 -11.74 1.99
N ASN A 31 -5.54 -12.21 1.57
CA ASN A 31 -5.03 -13.51 2.00
C ASN A 31 -4.82 -13.56 3.52
N LEU A 32 -4.26 -12.49 4.09
CA LEU A 32 -4.06 -12.42 5.53
C LEU A 32 -5.38 -12.45 6.29
N ARG A 33 -6.39 -11.77 5.79
CA ARG A 33 -7.73 -11.81 6.38
C ARG A 33 -8.32 -13.21 6.32
N PHE A 34 -8.14 -13.87 5.20
CA PHE A 34 -8.63 -15.24 5.03
C PHE A 34 -7.94 -16.18 6.00
N GLN A 35 -6.62 -16.08 6.14
CA GLN A 35 -5.86 -16.89 7.07
C GLN A 35 -6.29 -16.64 8.52
N LYS A 36 -6.55 -15.39 8.86
CA LYS A 36 -7.02 -15.04 10.19
C LYS A 36 -8.38 -15.68 10.47
N ALA A 37 -9.28 -15.59 9.50
CA ALA A 37 -10.62 -16.17 9.65
C ALA A 37 -10.57 -17.69 9.80
N SER A 38 -9.64 -18.35 9.14
CA SER A 38 -9.48 -19.80 9.25
C SER A 38 -8.64 -20.25 10.44
N GLY A 39 -8.15 -19.30 11.23
CA GLY A 39 -7.34 -19.60 12.40
C GLY A 39 -5.88 -19.95 12.11
N GLN A 40 -5.43 -19.75 10.88
CA GLN A 40 -4.07 -20.10 10.48
C GLN A 40 -3.07 -18.98 10.72
N LEU A 41 -3.53 -17.75 10.79
CA LEU A 41 -2.65 -16.60 10.95
C LEU A 41 -2.29 -16.39 12.41
N GLN A 42 -0.99 -16.41 12.69
CA GLN A 42 -0.48 -16.19 14.05
C GLN A 42 0.21 -14.84 14.20
N ASP A 43 0.66 -14.25 13.09
CA ASP A 43 1.43 -13.01 13.12
C ASP A 43 0.56 -11.83 12.70
N THR A 44 0.07 -11.08 13.71
CA THR A 44 -0.76 -9.90 13.47
C THR A 44 0.06 -8.67 13.07
N ALA A 45 1.36 -8.67 13.36
CA ALA A 45 2.22 -7.56 12.99
C ALA A 45 2.30 -7.41 11.47
N ARG A 46 2.29 -8.52 10.75
CA ARG A 46 2.29 -8.51 9.28
C ARG A 46 1.06 -7.80 8.73
N VAL A 47 -0.10 -8.04 9.33
CA VAL A 47 -1.34 -7.39 8.94
C VAL A 47 -1.22 -5.87 9.06
N ARG A 48 -0.65 -5.39 10.15
CA ARG A 48 -0.46 -3.96 10.39
C ARG A 48 0.49 -3.34 9.36
N VAL A 49 1.58 -4.04 9.06
CA VAL A 49 2.55 -3.57 8.07
C VAL A 49 1.89 -3.41 6.70
N VAL A 50 1.14 -4.42 6.28
CA VAL A 50 0.46 -4.39 4.99
C VAL A 50 -0.57 -3.26 4.94
N ARG A 51 -1.35 -3.09 5.99
CA ARG A 51 -2.34 -2.01 6.05
C ARG A 51 -1.69 -0.63 5.93
N ARG A 52 -0.60 -0.40 6.63
CA ARG A 52 0.13 0.86 6.58
C ARG A 52 0.71 1.11 5.19
N ASP A 53 1.27 0.07 4.57
CA ASP A 53 1.81 0.19 3.22
C ASP A 53 0.72 0.55 2.22
N ILE A 54 -0.44 -0.10 2.31
CA ILE A 54 -1.58 0.23 1.43
C ILE A 54 -1.95 1.69 1.59
N ALA A 55 -2.06 2.16 2.82
CA ALA A 55 -2.39 3.55 3.10
C ALA A 55 -1.37 4.50 2.47
N ARG A 56 -0.08 4.19 2.61
CA ARG A 56 0.99 5.01 2.02
C ARG A 56 0.90 5.05 0.50
N VAL A 57 0.74 3.89 -0.12
CA VAL A 57 0.65 3.79 -1.58
C VAL A 57 -0.55 4.59 -2.08
N MET A 58 -1.70 4.43 -1.44
CA MET A 58 -2.91 5.14 -1.85
C MET A 58 -2.78 6.65 -1.65
N THR A 59 -2.13 7.07 -0.58
CA THR A 59 -1.90 8.49 -0.31
C THR A 59 -1.02 9.10 -1.40
N ILE A 60 0.09 8.45 -1.73
CA ILE A 60 0.99 8.94 -2.76
C ILE A 60 0.31 8.93 -4.14
N ALA A 61 -0.46 7.90 -4.44
CA ALA A 61 -1.21 7.84 -5.69
C ALA A 61 -2.22 8.98 -5.79
N ALA A 62 -2.91 9.27 -4.69
CA ALA A 62 -3.86 10.39 -4.63
C ALA A 62 -3.14 11.73 -4.81
N GLU A 63 -1.98 11.90 -4.18
CA GLU A 63 -1.19 13.12 -4.33
C GLU A 63 -0.80 13.34 -5.79
N LYS A 64 -0.32 12.30 -6.46
CA LYS A 64 0.09 12.40 -7.86
C LYS A 64 -1.09 12.72 -8.76
N ARG A 65 -2.24 12.10 -8.50
CA ARG A 65 -3.45 12.37 -9.26
C ARG A 65 -3.93 13.81 -9.05
N ALA A 66 -3.90 14.27 -7.82
CA ALA A 66 -4.29 15.65 -7.49
C ALA A 66 -3.33 16.64 -8.12
N ALA A 67 -2.02 16.37 -8.09
CA ALA A 67 -1.05 17.24 -8.72
C ALA A 67 -1.26 17.34 -10.23
N ALA A 68 -1.61 16.23 -10.87
CA ALA A 68 -1.88 16.22 -12.31
C ALA A 68 -3.12 17.04 -12.64
N LYS A 69 -4.16 16.97 -11.79
CA LYS A 69 -5.38 17.76 -12.01
C LYS A 69 -5.24 19.22 -11.58
N GLY A 70 -4.42 19.45 -10.57
CA GLY A 70 -4.31 20.76 -9.94
C GLY A 70 -3.57 21.80 -10.75
N LYS A 71 -3.08 21.44 -11.90
CA LYS A 71 -2.32 22.36 -12.75
C LYS A 71 -3.23 23.23 -13.65
N ASP A 72 -4.47 23.02 -13.62
CA ASP A 72 -5.41 23.82 -14.43
C ASP A 72 -5.72 25.14 -13.79
#